data_eb7f42ecb2632b5b2187aca29f7667a3
#
_entry.id   eb7f42ecb2632b5b2187aca29f7667a3
#
_cell.length_a   1.000
_cell.length_b   1.000
_cell.length_c   1.000
_cell.angle_alpha   90.00
_cell.angle_beta   90.00
_cell.angle_gamma   90.00
#
_symmetry.space_group_name_H-M   'P 1'
#
loop_
_entity.id
_entity.type
_entity.pdbx_description
1 polymer ?
#
loop_
_entity_poly.entity_id
_entity_poly.type
_entity_poly.pdbx_seq_one_letter_code
_entity_poly.pdbx_strand_id
1 'polypeptide(L)' 'MSVDLDTARRYRLHAEELRNIAADASSQGIRETLLHIAEDYERMASSLEAIDKTNKALAARYAKEG' A
#
# COMPACT_ATOMS: atom_id res chain seq x y z
N MET A 1 5.78 -18.46 -0.85
CA MET A 1 5.72 -17.40 0.16
C MET A 1 4.46 -16.58 -0.02
N SER A 2 3.67 -16.44 1.01
CA SER A 2 2.44 -15.65 0.91
C SER A 2 2.72 -14.20 1.29
N VAL A 3 2.06 -13.29 0.61
CA VAL A 3 2.12 -11.86 0.90
C VAL A 3 1.04 -11.53 1.92
N ASP A 4 1.41 -10.76 2.93
CA ASP A 4 0.47 -10.35 3.97
C ASP A 4 -0.37 -9.16 3.48
N LEU A 5 -1.59 -9.44 3.03
CA LEU A 5 -2.51 -8.40 2.60
C LEU A 5 -3.01 -7.52 3.75
N ASP A 6 -2.91 -7.99 4.99
CA ASP A 6 -3.21 -7.15 6.14
C ASP A 6 -2.20 -6.01 6.25
N THR A 7 -0.94 -6.25 5.90
CA THR A 7 0.07 -5.20 5.85
C THR A 7 -0.29 -4.15 4.80
N ALA A 8 -0.74 -4.59 3.62
CA ALA A 8 -1.18 -3.65 2.58
C ALA A 8 -2.34 -2.79 3.08
N ARG A 9 -3.28 -3.40 3.77
CA ARG A 9 -4.44 -2.68 4.33
C ARG A 9 -4.01 -1.66 5.38
N ARG A 10 -3.05 -2.02 6.24
CA ARG A 10 -2.51 -1.10 7.25
C ARG A 10 -1.81 0.08 6.60
N TYR A 11 -1.08 -0.15 5.53
CA TYR A 11 -0.42 0.92 4.80
C TYR A 11 -1.43 1.90 4.22
N ARG A 12 -2.55 1.40 3.69
CA ARG A 12 -3.60 2.29 3.18
C ARG A 12 -4.27 3.09 4.29
N LEU A 13 -4.44 2.48 5.47
CA LEU A 13 -4.96 3.21 6.64
C LEU A 13 -4.00 4.29 7.10
N HIS A 14 -2.69 4.01 7.14
CA HIS A 14 -1.69 5.02 7.48
C HIS A 14 -1.71 6.17 6.48
N ALA A 15 -1.83 5.86 5.19
CA ALA A 15 -1.92 6.90 4.18
C ALA A 15 -3.14 7.80 4.42
N GLU A 16 -4.27 7.21 4.75
CA GLU A 16 -5.50 7.95 5.03
C GLU A 16 -5.35 8.84 6.26
N GLU A 17 -4.76 8.29 7.34
CA GLU A 17 -4.50 9.05 8.56
C GLU A 17 -3.59 10.25 8.29
N LEU A 18 -2.54 10.05 7.50
CA LEU A 18 -1.61 11.12 7.14
C LEU A 18 -2.30 12.20 6.32
N ARG A 19 -3.20 11.82 5.42
CA ARG A 19 -3.98 12.80 4.65
C ARG A 19 -4.90 13.61 5.56
N ASN A 20 -5.48 12.97 6.56
CA ASN A 20 -6.34 13.67 7.53
C ASN A 20 -5.52 14.66 8.36
N ILE A 21 -4.34 14.25 8.82
CA ILE A 21 -3.45 15.14 9.56
C ILE A 21 -3.00 16.30 8.66
N ALA A 22 -2.67 16.01 7.40
CA ALA A 22 -2.25 17.03 6.45
C ALA A 22 -3.34 18.08 6.23
N ALA A 23 -4.60 17.66 6.19
CA ALA A 23 -5.73 18.56 6.00
C ALA A 23 -5.82 19.62 7.13
N ASP A 24 -5.40 19.24 8.33
CA ASP A 24 -5.43 20.15 9.49
C ASP A 24 -4.12 20.89 9.71
N ALA A 25 -3.08 20.59 8.93
CA ALA A 25 -1.77 21.21 9.11
C ALA A 25 -1.82 22.69 8.71
N SER A 26 -1.27 23.54 9.57
CA SER A 26 -1.23 24.98 9.31
C SER A 26 -0.08 25.37 8.38
N SER A 27 0.94 24.55 8.28
CA SER A 27 2.11 24.80 7.43
C SER A 27 1.99 24.02 6.12
N GLN A 28 2.17 24.71 4.99
CA GLN A 28 2.14 24.08 3.68
C GLN A 28 3.27 23.06 3.51
N GLY A 29 4.46 23.38 4.04
CA GLY A 29 5.60 22.47 3.97
C GLY A 29 5.32 21.16 4.72
N ILE A 30 4.74 21.24 5.90
CA ILE A 30 4.36 20.05 6.67
C ILE A 30 3.28 19.26 5.92
N ARG A 31 2.29 19.96 5.37
CA ARG A 31 1.23 19.32 4.60
C ARG A 31 1.78 18.54 3.42
N GLU A 32 2.66 19.13 2.64
CA GLU A 32 3.25 18.49 1.48
C GLU A 32 4.08 17.27 1.89
N THR A 33 4.84 17.39 2.97
CA THR A 33 5.63 16.26 3.48
C THR A 33 4.73 15.09 3.87
N LEU A 34 3.64 15.36 4.59
CA LEU A 34 2.71 14.32 5.00
C LEU A 34 2.02 13.67 3.81
N LEU A 35 1.66 14.46 2.80
CA LEU A 35 1.04 13.91 1.58
C LEU A 35 2.00 13.03 0.80
N HIS A 36 3.29 13.38 0.75
CA HIS A 36 4.30 12.53 0.13
C HIS A 36 4.46 11.21 0.84
N ILE A 37 4.49 11.24 2.17
CA ILE A 37 4.57 10.00 2.97
C ILE A 37 3.33 9.15 2.72
N ALA A 38 2.16 9.77 2.65
CA ALA A 38 0.92 9.04 2.36
C ALA A 38 1.00 8.34 1.00
N GLU A 39 1.53 9.01 -0.02
CA GLU A 39 1.73 8.41 -1.35
C GLU A 39 2.67 7.21 -1.29
N ASP A 40 3.73 7.31 -0.49
CA ASP A 40 4.69 6.21 -0.33
C ASP A 40 4.01 4.98 0.28
N TYR A 41 3.18 5.18 1.30
CA TYR A 41 2.42 4.08 1.89
C TYR A 41 1.46 3.46 0.88
N GLU A 42 0.80 4.26 0.06
CA GLU A 42 -0.08 3.76 -0.99
C GLU A 42 0.68 2.93 -2.03
N ARG A 43 1.87 3.36 -2.42
CA ARG A 43 2.72 2.60 -3.34
C ARG A 43 3.14 1.27 -2.75
N MET A 44 3.51 1.26 -1.47
CA MET A 44 3.87 0.02 -0.79
C MET A 44 2.69 -0.94 -0.76
N ALA A 45 1.49 -0.44 -0.45
CA ALA A 45 0.30 -1.27 -0.47
C ALA A 45 0.03 -1.85 -1.86
N SER A 46 0.14 -1.02 -2.89
CA SER A 46 -0.07 -1.46 -4.28
C SER A 46 0.95 -2.50 -4.69
N SER A 47 2.21 -2.35 -4.27
CA SER A 47 3.26 -3.33 -4.56
C SER A 47 2.96 -4.67 -3.92
N LEU A 48 2.52 -4.68 -2.66
CA LEU A 48 2.16 -5.92 -1.97
C LEU A 48 0.97 -6.61 -2.66
N GLU A 49 -0.03 -5.84 -3.06
CA GLU A 49 -1.19 -6.37 -3.76
C GLU A 49 -0.80 -6.95 -5.12
N ALA A 50 0.11 -6.30 -5.84
CA ALA A 50 0.60 -6.79 -7.13
C ALA A 50 1.38 -8.09 -6.96
N ILE A 51 2.21 -8.19 -5.92
CA ILE A 51 2.95 -9.42 -5.62
C ILE A 51 1.99 -10.56 -5.31
N ASP A 52 0.98 -10.30 -4.48
CA ASP A 52 -0.03 -11.29 -4.14
C ASP A 52 -0.74 -11.80 -5.40
N LYS A 53 -1.15 -10.89 -6.26
CA LYS A 53 -1.82 -11.24 -7.52
C LYS A 53 -0.93 -12.10 -8.42
N THR A 54 0.35 -11.74 -8.51
CA THR A 54 1.33 -12.50 -9.29
C THR A 54 1.51 -13.91 -8.71
N ASN A 55 1.62 -14.01 -7.39
CA ASN A 55 1.78 -15.30 -6.73
C ASN A 55 0.58 -16.22 -6.98
N LYS A 56 -0.63 -15.66 -6.94
CA LYS A 56 -1.84 -16.41 -7.23
C LYS A 56 -1.89 -16.89 -8.68
N ALA A 57 -1.47 -16.04 -9.62
CA ALA A 57 -1.41 -16.40 -11.03
C ALA A 57 -0.39 -17.52 -11.28
N LEU A 58 0.78 -17.45 -10.62
CA LEU A 58 1.80 -18.48 -10.72
C LEU A 58 1.31 -19.81 -10.13
N ALA A 59 0.67 -19.75 -8.97
CA ALA A 59 0.13 -20.96 -8.33
C ALA A 59 -0.91 -21.65 -9.23
N ALA A 60 -1.79 -20.87 -9.85
CA ALA A 60 -2.79 -21.40 -10.77
C ALA A 60 -2.13 -22.04 -12.00
N ARG A 61 -1.05 -21.44 -12.48
CA ARG A 61 -0.30 -21.95 -13.63
C ARG A 61 0.38 -23.28 -13.30
N TYR A 62 1.03 -23.36 -12.15
CA TYR A 62 1.66 -24.61 -11.71
C TYR A 62 0.62 -25.71 -11.49
N ALA A 63 -0.54 -25.39 -10.99
CA ALA A 63 -1.61 -26.37 -10.79
C ALA A 63 -2.07 -26.96 -12.13
N LYS A 64 -2.08 -26.18 -13.21
CA LYS A 64 -2.46 -26.66 -14.54
C LYS A 64 -1.41 -27.57 -15.15
N GLU A 65 -0.15 -27.33 -14.86
CA GLU A 65 0.96 -28.10 -15.41
C GLU A 65 1.18 -29.43 -14.68
N GLY A 66 0.71 -29.50 -13.45
CA GLY A 66 0.80 -30.71 -12.64
C GLY A 66 -0.28 -31.68 -12.95
#